data_0d5a58a8c91603cbf20b2e25ec1efa47
#
_entry.id   0d5a58a8c91603cbf20b2e25ec1efa47
#
_cell.length_a   1.000
_cell.length_b   1.000
_cell.length_c   1.000
_cell.angle_alpha   90.00
_cell.angle_beta   90.00
_cell.angle_gamma   90.00
#
_symmetry.space_group_name_H-M   'P 1'
#
loop_
_entity.id
_entity.type
_entity.pdbx_description
1 polymer ?
#
loop_
_entity_poly.entity_id
_entity_poly.type
_entity_poly.pdbx_seq_one_letter_code
_entity_poly.pdbx_strand_id
1 'polypeptide(L)'
;MDIEISADDSRVINIQYIVTDSKDEIEKAYAELKEGNSFFAIAKKYNSDGEYEYELRRGEMDSKFEEAAYALSTGEMSNIVEAEGKYYIIRCTSDNDKAKTEVNKSAILADKKLAAFNEKFEEYEAGKYVEWNDNEWEKLSVSSAVIYNVKFEDTFNTITIN
;
A
#
# COMPACT_ATOMS: atom_id res chain seq x y z
N MET A 1 5.51 6.67 -22.48
CA MET A 1 4.51 5.72 -21.98
C MET A 1 3.63 6.46 -21.00
N ASP A 2 2.39 6.73 -21.38
CA ASP A 2 1.43 7.39 -20.50
C ASP A 2 0.81 6.33 -19.59
N ILE A 3 1.06 6.44 -18.29
CA ILE A 3 0.48 5.58 -17.27
C ILE A 3 -0.63 6.37 -16.59
N GLU A 4 -1.87 6.00 -16.84
CA GLU A 4 -3.03 6.58 -16.18
C GLU A 4 -3.33 5.85 -14.87
N ILE A 5 -3.68 6.62 -13.85
CA ILE A 5 -4.15 6.12 -12.57
C ILE A 5 -5.56 6.62 -12.38
N SER A 6 -6.49 5.71 -12.10
CA SER A 6 -7.86 6.12 -11.84
C SER A 6 -7.96 6.96 -10.57
N ALA A 7 -8.91 7.88 -10.53
CA ALA A 7 -9.15 8.69 -9.35
C ALA A 7 -9.56 7.82 -8.15
N ASP A 8 -10.26 6.71 -8.40
CA ASP A 8 -10.70 5.80 -7.35
C ASP A 8 -9.56 4.95 -6.79
N ASP A 9 -8.62 4.48 -7.65
CA ASP A 9 -7.45 3.70 -7.20
C ASP A 9 -6.51 4.49 -6.30
N SER A 10 -6.42 5.80 -6.52
CA SER A 10 -5.55 6.68 -5.74
C SER A 10 -6.23 7.30 -4.52
N ARG A 11 -7.57 7.23 -4.45
CA ARG A 11 -8.36 7.88 -3.41
C ARG A 11 -8.02 7.34 -2.01
N VAL A 12 -7.74 8.26 -1.10
CA VAL A 12 -7.52 7.98 0.32
C VAL A 12 -8.73 8.48 1.10
N ILE A 13 -9.31 7.63 1.91
CA ILE A 13 -10.43 7.95 2.78
C ILE A 13 -10.04 7.82 4.24
N ASN A 14 -10.64 8.63 5.11
CA ASN A 14 -10.49 8.48 6.55
C ASN A 14 -11.76 7.88 7.12
N ILE A 15 -11.61 6.84 7.93
CA ILE A 15 -12.71 6.10 8.51
C ILE A 15 -12.53 5.94 10.02
N GLN A 16 -13.65 5.71 10.69
CA GLN A 16 -13.70 5.12 12.02
C GLN A 16 -14.34 3.75 11.90
N TYR A 17 -13.91 2.80 12.72
CA TYR A 17 -14.45 1.45 12.69
C TYR A 17 -14.65 0.85 14.08
N ILE A 18 -15.60 -0.06 14.16
CA ILE A 18 -15.80 -0.95 15.30
C ILE A 18 -15.61 -2.36 14.78
N VAL A 19 -14.85 -3.18 15.50
CA VAL A 19 -14.55 -4.56 15.12
C VAL A 19 -14.76 -5.51 16.29
N THR A 20 -15.38 -6.65 16.02
CA THR A 20 -15.53 -7.75 16.96
C THR A 20 -15.42 -9.09 16.25
N ASP A 21 -15.04 -10.13 16.99
CA ASP A 21 -15.06 -11.50 16.50
C ASP A 21 -16.46 -12.15 16.66
N SER A 22 -17.37 -11.49 17.39
CA SER A 22 -18.69 -11.98 17.71
C SER A 22 -19.78 -11.19 17.01
N LYS A 23 -20.66 -11.93 16.30
CA LYS A 23 -21.84 -11.34 15.66
C LYS A 23 -22.78 -10.69 16.68
N ASP A 24 -23.00 -11.34 17.82
CA ASP A 24 -23.88 -10.81 18.87
C ASP A 24 -23.35 -9.51 19.47
N GLU A 25 -22.02 -9.34 19.56
CA GLU A 25 -21.40 -8.11 20.07
C GLU A 25 -21.54 -6.98 19.08
N ILE A 26 -21.28 -7.22 17.78
CA ILE A 26 -21.39 -6.18 16.77
C ILE A 26 -22.86 -5.73 16.59
N GLU A 27 -23.84 -6.65 16.74
CA GLU A 27 -25.25 -6.32 16.70
C GLU A 27 -25.65 -5.42 17.88
N LYS A 28 -25.12 -5.68 19.08
CA LYS A 28 -25.30 -4.80 20.25
C LYS A 28 -24.66 -3.43 20.02
N ALA A 29 -23.42 -3.40 19.53
CA ALA A 29 -22.75 -2.14 19.20
C ALA A 29 -23.53 -1.32 18.18
N TYR A 30 -24.08 -1.98 17.15
CA TYR A 30 -24.92 -1.35 16.14
C TYR A 30 -26.23 -0.79 16.72
N ALA A 31 -26.88 -1.52 17.63
CA ALA A 31 -28.09 -1.05 18.33
C ALA A 31 -27.78 0.18 19.19
N GLU A 32 -26.69 0.15 19.96
CA GLU A 32 -26.26 1.29 20.78
C GLU A 32 -25.97 2.55 19.92
N LEU A 33 -25.39 2.37 18.71
CA LEU A 33 -25.19 3.48 17.76
C LEU A 33 -26.50 4.04 17.23
N LYS A 34 -27.49 3.18 16.96
CA LYS A 34 -28.84 3.60 16.52
C LYS A 34 -29.61 4.36 17.61
N GLU A 35 -29.34 4.10 18.88
CA GLU A 35 -29.86 4.87 20.02
C GLU A 35 -29.23 6.25 20.17
N GLY A 36 -28.21 6.56 19.36
CA GLY A 36 -27.54 7.87 19.35
C GLY A 36 -26.31 7.97 20.23
N ASN A 37 -25.78 6.84 20.70
CA ASN A 37 -24.51 6.83 21.42
C ASN A 37 -23.34 7.23 20.51
N SER A 38 -22.31 7.81 21.13
CA SER A 38 -21.13 8.26 20.41
C SER A 38 -20.36 7.09 19.77
N PHE A 39 -20.05 7.18 18.48
CA PHE A 39 -19.24 6.18 17.77
C PHE A 39 -17.90 5.91 18.49
N PHE A 40 -17.23 6.97 18.95
CA PHE A 40 -16.00 6.86 19.73
C PHE A 40 -16.17 6.04 21.02
N ALA A 41 -17.24 6.29 21.79
CA ALA A 41 -17.48 5.56 23.03
C ALA A 41 -17.73 4.08 22.79
N ILE A 42 -18.51 3.75 21.74
CA ILE A 42 -18.79 2.38 21.35
C ILE A 42 -17.55 1.68 20.80
N ALA A 43 -16.77 2.36 19.95
CA ALA A 43 -15.50 1.83 19.46
C ALA A 43 -14.52 1.50 20.61
N LYS A 44 -14.35 2.40 21.56
CA LYS A 44 -13.50 2.16 22.74
C LYS A 44 -14.00 1.04 23.65
N LYS A 45 -15.32 0.76 23.62
CA LYS A 45 -15.93 -0.33 24.40
C LYS A 45 -15.71 -1.71 23.75
N TYR A 46 -15.77 -1.79 22.43
CA TYR A 46 -15.79 -3.05 21.70
C TYR A 46 -14.47 -3.41 21.03
N ASN A 47 -13.65 -2.43 20.60
CA ASN A 47 -12.37 -2.72 19.98
C ASN A 47 -11.36 -3.12 21.05
N SER A 48 -10.80 -4.31 20.94
CA SER A 48 -9.88 -4.90 21.92
C SER A 48 -8.54 -4.17 22.03
N ASP A 49 -8.06 -3.58 20.92
CA ASP A 49 -6.81 -2.80 20.84
C ASP A 49 -7.01 -1.32 21.15
N GLY A 50 -8.27 -0.89 21.22
CA GLY A 50 -8.65 0.50 21.43
C GLY A 50 -8.44 1.41 20.22
N GLU A 51 -7.95 0.89 19.10
CA GLU A 51 -7.87 1.62 17.83
C GLU A 51 -9.24 1.69 17.16
N TYR A 52 -9.54 2.81 16.53
CA TYR A 52 -10.86 3.03 15.90
C TYR A 52 -10.81 3.96 14.70
N GLU A 53 -9.66 4.51 14.36
CA GLU A 53 -9.45 5.39 13.22
C GLU A 53 -8.47 4.75 12.26
N TYR A 54 -8.76 4.86 10.97
CA TYR A 54 -7.89 4.31 9.94
C TYR A 54 -7.92 5.19 8.69
N GLU A 55 -6.74 5.36 8.11
CA GLU A 55 -6.55 5.97 6.81
C GLU A 55 -6.47 4.87 5.76
N LEU A 56 -7.52 4.71 4.99
CA LEU A 56 -7.67 3.57 4.08
C LEU A 56 -7.27 3.93 2.66
N ARG A 57 -6.39 3.10 2.08
CA ARG A 57 -6.07 3.05 0.66
C ARG A 57 -6.59 1.77 0.05
N ARG A 58 -6.80 1.77 -1.26
CA ARG A 58 -7.19 0.56 -1.99
C ARG A 58 -6.12 -0.52 -1.89
N GLY A 59 -6.54 -1.74 -1.61
CA GLY A 59 -5.69 -2.92 -1.50
C GLY A 59 -5.06 -3.16 -0.13
N GLU A 60 -5.41 -2.35 0.89
CA GLU A 60 -4.88 -2.53 2.25
C GLU A 60 -5.73 -3.46 3.12
N MET A 61 -7.02 -3.62 2.79
CA MET A 61 -7.98 -4.40 3.58
C MET A 61 -8.75 -5.39 2.70
N ASP A 62 -9.50 -6.28 3.33
CA ASP A 62 -10.40 -7.20 2.62
C ASP A 62 -11.36 -6.47 1.68
N SER A 63 -11.64 -7.07 0.53
CA SER A 63 -12.46 -6.45 -0.53
C SER A 63 -13.85 -6.05 -0.06
N LYS A 64 -14.50 -6.85 0.79
CA LYS A 64 -15.83 -6.53 1.31
C LYS A 64 -15.80 -5.34 2.27
N PHE A 65 -14.73 -5.26 3.07
CA PHE A 65 -14.50 -4.12 3.94
C PHE A 65 -14.28 -2.85 3.11
N GLU A 66 -13.41 -2.92 2.11
CA GLU A 66 -13.11 -1.78 1.24
C GLU A 66 -14.33 -1.34 0.44
N GLU A 67 -15.08 -2.25 -0.18
CA GLU A 67 -16.30 -1.92 -0.92
C GLU A 67 -17.29 -1.17 -0.04
N ALA A 68 -17.51 -1.66 1.19
CA ALA A 68 -18.40 -1.00 2.13
C ALA A 68 -17.90 0.38 2.55
N ALA A 69 -16.59 0.51 2.85
CA ALA A 69 -16.00 1.78 3.28
C ALA A 69 -16.02 2.84 2.17
N TYR A 70 -15.64 2.47 0.95
CA TYR A 70 -15.57 3.38 -0.20
C TYR A 70 -16.94 3.76 -0.78
N ALA A 71 -17.99 3.02 -0.45
CA ALA A 71 -19.36 3.37 -0.81
C ALA A 71 -19.96 4.47 0.07
N LEU A 72 -19.33 4.76 1.23
CA LEU A 72 -19.84 5.75 2.18
C LEU A 72 -19.43 7.17 1.79
N SER A 73 -20.35 8.10 1.93
CA SER A 73 -20.07 9.53 1.92
C SER A 73 -19.59 10.00 3.30
N THR A 74 -18.94 11.15 3.34
CA THR A 74 -18.50 11.75 4.62
C THR A 74 -19.68 11.88 5.62
N GLY A 75 -19.51 11.32 6.79
CA GLY A 75 -20.50 11.28 7.87
C GLY A 75 -21.42 10.05 7.87
N GLU A 76 -21.44 9.26 6.80
CA GLU A 76 -22.25 8.04 6.71
C GLU A 76 -21.63 6.87 7.46
N MET A 77 -22.50 5.93 7.84
CA MET A 77 -22.15 4.71 8.55
C MET A 77 -22.68 3.50 7.79
N SER A 78 -21.86 2.46 7.68
CA SER A 78 -22.25 1.20 7.04
C SER A 78 -23.26 0.42 7.88
N ASN A 79 -23.86 -0.58 7.26
CA ASN A 79 -24.42 -1.71 7.98
C ASN A 79 -23.27 -2.59 8.55
N ILE A 80 -23.61 -3.65 9.26
CA ILE A 80 -22.63 -4.65 9.71
C ILE A 80 -22.01 -5.32 8.49
N VAL A 81 -20.69 -5.30 8.40
CA VAL A 81 -19.89 -5.91 7.34
C VAL A 81 -19.14 -7.10 7.92
N GLU A 82 -19.23 -8.25 7.25
CA GLU A 82 -18.45 -9.44 7.60
C GLU A 82 -17.28 -9.59 6.63
N ALA A 83 -16.06 -9.48 7.16
CA ALA A 83 -14.81 -9.58 6.41
C ALA A 83 -13.76 -10.32 7.25
N GLU A 84 -13.01 -11.24 6.64
CA GLU A 84 -11.95 -12.03 7.29
C GLU A 84 -12.35 -12.74 8.59
N GLY A 85 -13.61 -13.16 8.69
CA GLY A 85 -14.13 -13.84 9.89
C GLY A 85 -14.41 -12.92 11.09
N LYS A 86 -14.36 -11.60 10.88
CA LYS A 86 -14.72 -10.56 11.84
C LYS A 86 -15.91 -9.75 11.36
N TYR A 87 -16.51 -9.01 12.28
CA TYR A 87 -17.65 -8.14 12.02
C TYR A 87 -17.26 -6.69 12.26
N TYR A 88 -17.64 -5.83 11.32
CA TYR A 88 -17.26 -4.42 11.32
C TYR A 88 -18.48 -3.51 11.19
N ILE A 89 -18.40 -2.35 11.81
CA ILE A 89 -19.22 -1.18 11.51
C ILE A 89 -18.26 -0.06 11.14
N ILE A 90 -18.46 0.55 9.97
CA ILE A 90 -17.57 1.54 9.42
C ILE A 90 -18.29 2.87 9.35
N ARG A 91 -17.62 3.95 9.74
CA ARG A 91 -18.10 5.31 9.56
C ARG A 91 -17.07 6.11 8.76
N CYS A 92 -17.49 6.69 7.66
CA CYS A 92 -16.64 7.57 6.86
C CYS A 92 -16.54 8.95 7.53
N THR A 93 -15.33 9.39 7.84
CA THR A 93 -15.07 10.75 8.36
C THR A 93 -14.60 11.70 7.28
N SER A 94 -13.98 11.17 6.22
CA SER A 94 -13.66 11.91 5.00
C SER A 94 -13.62 10.94 3.82
N ASP A 95 -14.47 11.13 2.85
CA ASP A 95 -14.57 10.29 1.63
C ASP A 95 -13.49 10.62 0.58
N ASN A 96 -12.70 11.65 0.81
CA ASN A 96 -11.55 12.00 -0.02
C ASN A 96 -10.61 12.96 0.73
N ASP A 97 -9.54 12.44 1.29
CA ASP A 97 -8.41 13.25 1.75
C ASP A 97 -7.55 13.67 0.54
N LYS A 98 -7.82 14.84 0.01
CA LYS A 98 -7.18 15.33 -1.23
C LYS A 98 -5.66 15.36 -1.15
N ALA A 99 -5.10 15.78 -0.01
CA ALA A 99 -3.65 15.88 0.15
C ALA A 99 -3.00 14.48 0.11
N LYS A 100 -3.56 13.54 0.84
CA LYS A 100 -3.07 12.16 0.88
C LYS A 100 -3.36 11.41 -0.42
N THR A 101 -4.48 11.68 -1.08
CA THR A 101 -4.81 11.15 -2.40
C THR A 101 -3.76 11.55 -3.46
N GLU A 102 -3.29 12.80 -3.47
CA GLU A 102 -2.25 13.23 -4.41
C GLU A 102 -0.89 12.57 -4.11
N VAL A 103 -0.55 12.41 -2.84
CA VAL A 103 0.66 11.67 -2.42
C VAL A 103 0.56 10.19 -2.85
N ASN A 104 -0.57 9.54 -2.57
CA ASN A 104 -0.81 8.15 -2.94
C ASN A 104 -0.76 7.95 -4.46
N LYS A 105 -1.38 8.84 -5.22
CA LYS A 105 -1.33 8.84 -6.68
C LYS A 105 0.10 8.90 -7.21
N SER A 106 0.92 9.76 -6.60
CA SER A 106 2.33 9.90 -6.98
C SER A 106 3.14 8.64 -6.66
N ALA A 107 2.87 7.98 -5.53
CA ALA A 107 3.49 6.71 -5.16
C ALA A 107 3.10 5.59 -6.14
N ILE A 108 1.80 5.41 -6.41
CA ILE A 108 1.31 4.42 -7.38
C ILE A 108 1.92 4.65 -8.76
N LEU A 109 2.06 5.92 -9.19
CA LEU A 109 2.67 6.25 -10.46
C LEU A 109 4.16 5.86 -10.51
N ALA A 110 4.89 6.09 -9.43
CA ALA A 110 6.30 5.71 -9.33
C ALA A 110 6.46 4.18 -9.40
N ASP A 111 5.64 3.44 -8.66
CA ASP A 111 5.67 1.97 -8.66
C ASP A 111 5.33 1.38 -10.03
N LYS A 112 4.27 1.90 -10.69
CA LYS A 112 3.91 1.46 -12.05
C LYS A 112 5.00 1.79 -13.08
N LYS A 113 5.68 2.94 -12.95
CA LYS A 113 6.81 3.28 -13.83
C LYS A 113 7.99 2.36 -13.61
N LEU A 114 8.31 2.04 -12.36
CA LEU A 114 9.39 1.12 -12.02
C LEU A 114 9.09 -0.30 -12.54
N ALA A 115 7.86 -0.79 -12.34
CA ALA A 115 7.43 -2.09 -12.85
C ALA A 115 7.54 -2.16 -14.39
N ALA A 116 7.05 -1.14 -15.08
CA ALA A 116 7.14 -1.06 -16.54
C ALA A 116 8.59 -0.91 -17.06
N PHE A 117 9.46 -0.26 -16.29
CA PHE A 117 10.88 -0.20 -16.61
C PHE A 117 11.54 -1.57 -16.45
N ASN A 118 11.29 -2.26 -15.34
CA ASN A 118 11.86 -3.58 -15.07
C ASN A 118 11.43 -4.59 -16.13
N GLU A 119 10.15 -4.61 -16.50
CA GLU A 119 9.65 -5.47 -17.59
C GLU A 119 10.41 -5.24 -18.90
N LYS A 120 10.56 -3.98 -19.31
CA LYS A 120 11.31 -3.65 -20.52
C LYS A 120 12.81 -3.94 -20.41
N PHE A 121 13.35 -3.80 -19.21
CA PHE A 121 14.76 -4.10 -18.96
C PHE A 121 15.02 -5.59 -19.04
N GLU A 122 14.15 -6.42 -18.48
CA GLU A 122 14.22 -7.89 -18.61
C GLU A 122 14.09 -8.34 -20.08
N GLU A 123 13.16 -7.75 -20.84
CA GLU A 123 13.05 -8.00 -22.28
C GLU A 123 14.34 -7.62 -23.03
N TYR A 124 14.94 -6.48 -22.67
CA TYR A 124 16.20 -6.03 -23.25
C TYR A 124 17.36 -6.98 -22.93
N GLU A 125 17.49 -7.42 -21.67
CA GLU A 125 18.53 -8.35 -21.23
C GLU A 125 18.38 -9.72 -21.88
N ALA A 126 17.14 -10.24 -21.96
CA ALA A 126 16.86 -11.53 -22.61
C ALA A 126 17.25 -11.57 -24.10
N GLY A 127 17.26 -10.41 -24.76
CA GLY A 127 17.71 -10.26 -26.15
C GLY A 127 19.22 -9.99 -26.31
N LYS A 128 19.98 -9.92 -25.22
CA LYS A 128 21.42 -9.65 -25.25
C LYS A 128 22.22 -10.92 -25.01
N TYR A 129 23.17 -11.13 -25.89
CA TYR A 129 24.19 -12.16 -25.74
C TYR A 129 25.49 -11.47 -25.31
N VAL A 130 26.06 -11.88 -24.19
CA VAL A 130 27.36 -11.41 -23.73
C VAL A 130 28.39 -12.45 -24.14
N GLU A 131 29.23 -12.10 -25.10
CA GLU A 131 30.35 -12.94 -25.53
C GLU A 131 31.61 -12.50 -24.73
N TRP A 132 32.11 -13.41 -23.93
CA TRP A 132 33.35 -13.19 -23.19
C TRP A 132 34.53 -13.55 -24.07
N ASN A 133 35.46 -12.60 -24.23
CA ASN A 133 36.70 -12.87 -24.93
C ASN A 133 37.75 -13.38 -23.93
N ASP A 134 37.74 -14.69 -23.71
CA ASP A 134 38.66 -15.33 -22.75
C ASP A 134 40.13 -15.05 -23.07
N ASN A 135 40.52 -14.90 -24.31
CA ASN A 135 41.86 -14.57 -24.71
C ASN A 135 42.32 -13.16 -24.25
N GLU A 136 41.43 -12.22 -24.12
CA GLU A 136 41.72 -10.90 -23.58
C GLU A 136 41.70 -10.90 -22.05
N TRP A 137 40.82 -11.71 -21.44
CA TRP A 137 40.80 -11.86 -19.98
C TRP A 137 42.06 -12.50 -19.43
N GLU A 138 42.65 -13.50 -20.10
CA GLU A 138 43.90 -14.14 -19.70
C GLU A 138 45.10 -13.18 -19.75
N LYS A 139 45.02 -12.12 -20.54
CA LYS A 139 46.07 -11.08 -20.61
C LYS A 139 46.00 -10.09 -19.46
N LEU A 140 44.88 -10.05 -18.75
CA LEU A 140 44.72 -9.17 -17.59
C LEU A 140 45.42 -9.78 -16.36
N SER A 141 46.66 -9.47 -16.15
CA SER A 141 47.34 -9.77 -14.88
C SER A 141 46.86 -8.77 -13.82
N VAL A 142 45.87 -9.16 -13.02
CA VAL A 142 45.54 -8.43 -11.80
C VAL A 142 46.68 -8.74 -10.81
N SER A 143 47.63 -7.81 -10.61
CA SER A 143 48.54 -7.90 -9.49
C SER A 143 47.67 -8.02 -8.23
N SER A 144 48.04 -8.90 -7.31
CA SER A 144 47.31 -9.31 -6.09
C SER A 144 47.08 -8.19 -5.08
N ALA A 145 46.74 -7.00 -5.52
CA ALA A 145 46.23 -5.94 -4.70
C ALA A 145 44.74 -6.26 -4.41
N VAL A 146 44.56 -6.88 -3.27
CA VAL A 146 43.36 -6.92 -2.46
C VAL A 146 42.05 -6.66 -3.24
N ILE A 147 41.42 -7.72 -3.72
CA ILE A 147 40.03 -7.65 -4.16
C ILE A 147 39.17 -7.47 -2.89
N TYR A 148 38.94 -6.21 -2.54
CA TYR A 148 37.88 -5.92 -1.62
C TYR A 148 36.58 -6.27 -2.36
N ASN A 149 35.72 -6.99 -1.70
CA ASN A 149 34.38 -7.34 -2.15
C ASN A 149 33.56 -6.05 -2.15
N VAL A 150 33.79 -5.19 -3.15
CA VAL A 150 33.08 -3.92 -3.31
C VAL A 150 31.75 -4.28 -3.95
N LYS A 151 30.66 -4.10 -3.23
CA LYS A 151 29.34 -4.19 -3.82
C LYS A 151 29.25 -3.20 -4.98
N PHE A 152 28.60 -3.58 -6.06
CA PHE A 152 28.42 -2.74 -7.26
C PHE A 152 27.93 -1.31 -6.92
N GLU A 153 27.07 -1.19 -5.90
CA GLU A 153 26.56 0.07 -5.36
C GLU A 153 27.66 1.00 -4.81
N ASP A 154 28.70 0.45 -4.21
CA ASP A 154 29.81 1.26 -3.65
C ASP A 154 30.74 1.81 -4.73
N THR A 155 30.79 1.15 -5.89
CA THR A 155 31.63 1.57 -7.02
C THR A 155 30.98 2.72 -7.80
N PHE A 156 29.66 2.78 -7.89
CA PHE A 156 28.94 3.81 -8.63
C PHE A 156 29.02 5.19 -7.96
N ASN A 157 29.12 5.23 -6.63
CA ASN A 157 29.22 6.48 -5.87
C ASN A 157 30.63 7.10 -5.87
N THR A 158 31.64 6.40 -6.41
CA THR A 158 33.02 6.85 -6.41
C THR A 158 33.50 7.37 -7.77
N ILE A 159 32.69 7.25 -8.82
CA ILE A 159 33.07 7.82 -10.14
C ILE A 159 32.70 9.30 -10.17
N THR A 160 33.63 10.13 -9.72
CA THR A 160 33.57 11.57 -9.98
C THR A 160 34.06 11.78 -11.41
N ILE A 161 33.18 12.20 -12.30
CA ILE A 161 33.54 12.61 -13.65
C ILE A 161 34.19 13.99 -13.53
N ASN A 162 35.49 14.06 -13.74
CA ASN A 162 36.22 15.31 -13.96
C ASN A 162 36.01 15.77 -15.40
#